data_909c8d4f3376bf033229e5b767ed734f
#
_entry.id   909c8d4f3376bf033229e5b767ed734f
#
_cell.length_a   1.000
_cell.length_b   1.000
_cell.length_c   1.000
_cell.angle_alpha   90.00
_cell.angle_beta   90.00
_cell.angle_gamma   90.00
#
_symmetry.space_group_name_H-M   'P 1'
#
loop_
_entity.id
_entity.type
_entity.pdbx_description
1 polymer ?
#
loop_
_entity_poly.entity_id
_entity_poly.type
_entity_poly.pdbx_seq_one_letter_code
_entity_poly.pdbx_strand_id
1 'polypeptide(L)'
;MKKVLLISFVILSVAAQMTHAQKQAVIKLTEKTLMHEMRATPYPLDKAVVNDRAVSFQWPLRSDMNSQDSPLDGFEHKVKKVDKTKVTYRLRYSQDAGLKSGVVQVETRWPFYNPEQPLTPGVWYWQFGYVEDGQVTWGSTQQVTVEDRPGKFCPPSLKTVLAKLPADHPRVWIMKNEWKDFINHSKQKAERQWYLERADQVLQTPMKSVKDINVSQVKNLKNEMQINSYLTRESRRIIDAEEGNTEALIRAWLLTQDTKYADEAIKRVFIMADWDKDKNVKGDFNASSLLSLCSMAYDSFYDRLNTSQKKALLEAIKNKGGEMYENFNNRMENHIADNHVWQMTLRILTMASFSVYGDLPEANTWVDYCYNVWLARFPGLNKDGGWHNGDSYFTVNTRTLVEVPYYYSKLTGYDFFSDPWYQGNIMYTIFQQPPFSKSAGNGSSHQNVGRPNSIRIGYLDALARLTGNTYAADFVRRTL
;
A
#
# COMPACT_ATOMS: atom_id res chain seq x y z
N MET A 1 -22.09 38.97 60.94
CA MET A 1 -21.43 37.67 60.92
C MET A 1 -21.89 36.68 59.80
N LYS A 2 -23.12 36.85 59.25
CA LYS A 2 -23.59 35.92 58.14
C LYS A 2 -23.05 36.17 56.76
N LYS A 3 -22.48 37.33 56.42
CA LYS A 3 -21.94 37.64 55.11
C LYS A 3 -20.49 37.17 54.88
N VAL A 4 -19.70 36.96 55.91
CA VAL A 4 -18.32 36.49 55.82
C VAL A 4 -18.25 34.99 55.63
N LEU A 5 -19.22 34.22 56.12
CA LEU A 5 -19.24 32.76 55.93
C LEU A 5 -19.63 32.32 54.50
N LEU A 6 -20.40 33.16 53.78
CA LEU A 6 -20.79 32.80 52.41
C LEU A 6 -19.66 32.99 51.42
N ILE A 7 -18.79 33.97 51.64
CA ILE A 7 -17.62 34.23 50.77
C ILE A 7 -16.54 33.14 50.95
N SER A 8 -16.38 32.65 52.16
CA SER A 8 -15.42 31.55 52.42
C SER A 8 -15.87 30.21 51.82
N PHE A 9 -17.17 29.95 51.72
CA PHE A 9 -17.70 28.73 51.10
C PHE A 9 -17.60 28.76 49.57
N VAL A 10 -17.76 29.91 48.92
CA VAL A 10 -17.61 30.06 47.49
C VAL A 10 -16.15 29.99 47.09
N ILE A 11 -15.21 30.51 47.86
CA ILE A 11 -13.77 30.42 47.59
C ILE A 11 -13.26 28.97 47.77
N LEU A 12 -13.78 28.23 48.77
CA LEU A 12 -13.43 26.82 48.93
C LEU A 12 -14.02 25.93 47.82
N SER A 13 -15.22 26.23 47.31
CA SER A 13 -15.79 25.47 46.19
C SER A 13 -15.07 25.76 44.85
N VAL A 14 -14.60 26.98 44.64
CA VAL A 14 -13.80 27.33 43.45
C VAL A 14 -12.36 26.78 43.57
N ALA A 15 -11.76 26.77 44.77
CA ALA A 15 -10.46 26.14 44.97
C ALA A 15 -10.53 24.60 44.89
N ALA A 16 -11.65 23.97 45.31
CA ALA A 16 -11.86 22.53 45.14
C ALA A 16 -12.09 22.13 43.64
N GLN A 17 -12.62 23.04 42.84
CA GLN A 17 -12.72 22.83 41.36
C GLN A 17 -11.41 23.06 40.61
N MET A 18 -10.49 23.81 41.17
CA MET A 18 -9.16 24.03 40.53
C MET A 18 -8.12 22.93 40.84
N THR A 19 -8.40 22.01 41.80
CA THR A 19 -7.46 20.93 42.16
C THR A 19 -7.77 19.58 41.49
N HIS A 20 -8.82 19.47 40.69
CA HIS A 20 -9.00 18.36 39.78
C HIS A 20 -8.42 18.74 38.39
N ALA A 21 -7.12 18.98 38.35
CA ALA A 21 -6.40 18.67 37.12
C ALA A 21 -6.64 17.17 36.89
N GLN A 22 -7.65 16.85 36.07
CA GLN A 22 -7.86 15.49 35.60
C GLN A 22 -6.49 15.00 35.15
N LYS A 23 -5.94 13.99 35.82
CA LYS A 23 -4.75 13.31 35.32
C LYS A 23 -5.12 12.87 33.94
N GLN A 24 -4.61 13.59 32.93
CA GLN A 24 -4.86 13.31 31.53
C GLN A 24 -4.48 11.85 31.32
N ALA A 25 -5.42 11.04 30.89
CA ALA A 25 -5.17 9.63 30.64
C ALA A 25 -3.98 9.52 29.68
N VAL A 26 -3.03 8.66 30.02
CA VAL A 26 -1.83 8.43 29.21
C VAL A 26 -1.95 7.06 28.56
N ILE A 27 -1.75 7.00 27.25
CA ILE A 27 -1.67 5.72 26.53
C ILE A 27 -0.45 4.96 27.07
N LYS A 28 -0.69 3.80 27.67
CA LYS A 28 0.38 2.92 28.16
C LYS A 28 0.60 1.80 27.17
N LEU A 29 1.73 1.85 26.48
CA LEU A 29 2.19 0.76 25.64
C LEU A 29 3.22 -0.05 26.43
N THR A 30 2.94 -1.33 26.60
CA THR A 30 3.88 -2.28 27.21
C THR A 30 4.34 -3.26 26.15
N GLU A 31 5.52 -3.83 26.31
CA GLU A 31 6.02 -4.89 25.42
C GLU A 31 4.98 -6.03 25.32
N LYS A 32 4.41 -6.45 26.43
CA LYS A 32 3.37 -7.48 26.46
C LYS A 32 2.16 -7.10 25.60
N THR A 33 1.66 -5.86 25.71
CA THR A 33 0.52 -5.38 24.91
C THR A 33 0.86 -5.35 23.42
N LEU A 34 2.05 -4.84 23.06
CA LEU A 34 2.49 -4.74 21.67
C LEU A 34 2.65 -6.12 21.03
N MET A 35 3.30 -7.05 21.73
CA MET A 35 3.49 -8.42 21.24
C MET A 35 2.20 -9.21 21.16
N HIS A 36 1.38 -9.16 22.20
CA HIS A 36 0.15 -9.93 22.28
C HIS A 36 -0.88 -9.51 21.20
N GLU A 37 -0.93 -8.23 20.90
CA GLU A 37 -1.87 -7.71 19.91
C GLU A 37 -1.26 -7.53 18.52
N MET A 38 -0.02 -7.98 18.29
CA MET A 38 0.73 -7.82 17.04
C MET A 38 0.73 -6.36 16.55
N ARG A 39 0.98 -5.42 17.46
CA ARG A 39 0.90 -4.01 17.17
C ARG A 39 2.21 -3.44 16.66
N ALA A 40 2.09 -2.42 15.83
CA ALA A 40 3.24 -1.64 15.43
C ALA A 40 3.85 -0.92 16.64
N THR A 41 5.15 -1.06 16.82
CA THR A 41 5.91 -0.27 17.79
C THR A 41 5.96 1.19 17.35
N PRO A 42 5.87 2.18 18.27
CA PRO A 42 6.12 3.57 17.92
C PRO A 42 7.47 3.74 17.24
N TYR A 43 7.50 4.45 16.13
CA TYR A 43 8.71 4.73 15.37
C TYR A 43 8.78 6.23 15.01
N PRO A 44 9.95 6.87 15.08
CA PRO A 44 11.24 6.34 15.51
C PRO A 44 11.22 5.82 16.98
N LEU A 45 12.00 4.76 17.24
CA LEU A 45 12.12 4.24 18.60
C LEU A 45 12.61 5.32 19.55
N ASP A 46 12.20 5.26 20.81
CA ASP A 46 12.65 6.20 21.83
C ASP A 46 14.20 6.19 21.94
N LYS A 47 14.78 7.38 21.91
CA LYS A 47 16.23 7.62 21.92
C LYS A 47 16.99 7.08 20.70
N ALA A 48 16.27 6.72 19.62
CA ALA A 48 16.90 6.32 18.38
C ALA A 48 17.74 7.48 17.79
N VAL A 49 18.80 7.11 17.11
CA VAL A 49 19.58 8.01 16.26
C VAL A 49 19.23 7.66 14.81
N VAL A 50 18.82 8.65 14.05
CA VAL A 50 18.46 8.48 12.63
C VAL A 50 19.30 9.43 11.79
N ASN A 51 19.74 8.93 10.65
CA ASN A 51 20.46 9.72 9.67
C ASN A 51 19.55 10.21 8.52
N ASP A 52 18.28 9.77 8.49
CA ASP A 52 17.31 10.23 7.54
C ASP A 52 16.58 11.46 8.07
N ARG A 53 16.67 12.57 7.34
CA ARG A 53 15.90 13.78 7.66
C ARG A 53 14.43 13.64 7.34
N ALA A 54 14.06 12.74 6.41
CA ALA A 54 12.69 12.36 6.10
C ALA A 54 12.20 11.31 7.10
N VAL A 55 12.06 11.71 8.36
CA VAL A 55 11.59 10.82 9.43
C VAL A 55 10.10 10.55 9.26
N SER A 56 9.72 9.29 9.15
CA SER A 56 8.32 8.86 9.25
C SER A 56 7.95 8.56 10.68
N PHE A 57 6.95 9.24 11.21
CA PHE A 57 6.39 8.92 12.52
C PHE A 57 5.31 7.86 12.38
N GLN A 58 5.32 6.86 13.24
CA GLN A 58 4.37 5.76 13.24
C GLN A 58 4.01 5.38 14.68
N TRP A 59 2.81 4.88 14.88
CA TRP A 59 2.33 4.42 16.20
C TRP A 59 1.26 3.33 16.04
N PRO A 60 0.89 2.63 17.11
CA PRO A 60 -0.14 1.60 17.06
C PRO A 60 -1.50 2.17 16.64
N LEU A 61 -2.22 1.41 15.83
CA LEU A 61 -3.62 1.68 15.52
C LEU A 61 -4.45 1.71 16.82
N ARG A 62 -5.38 2.65 16.93
CA ARG A 62 -6.33 2.64 18.06
C ARG A 62 -7.21 1.39 17.96
N SER A 63 -7.10 0.55 18.96
CA SER A 63 -8.00 -0.57 19.18
C SER A 63 -8.53 -0.50 20.60
N ASP A 64 -9.50 -1.35 20.92
CA ASP A 64 -9.91 -1.55 22.31
C ASP A 64 -8.77 -2.26 23.05
N MET A 65 -7.95 -1.46 23.75
CA MET A 65 -6.77 -1.94 24.50
C MET A 65 -7.14 -2.90 25.65
N ASN A 66 -8.42 -3.06 25.93
CA ASN A 66 -8.94 -3.93 26.99
C ASN A 66 -9.39 -5.30 26.45
N SER A 67 -9.34 -5.54 25.14
CA SER A 67 -9.69 -6.86 24.64
C SER A 67 -8.60 -7.86 25.04
N GLN A 68 -8.99 -8.90 25.76
CA GLN A 68 -8.12 -10.01 26.13
C GLN A 68 -7.97 -11.02 24.98
N ASP A 69 -8.62 -10.76 23.86
CA ASP A 69 -8.72 -11.66 22.73
C ASP A 69 -7.46 -11.52 21.87
N SER A 70 -6.74 -12.62 21.74
CA SER A 70 -5.52 -12.67 20.96
C SER A 70 -5.83 -12.81 19.47
N PRO A 71 -5.32 -11.95 18.59
CA PRO A 71 -5.43 -12.16 17.15
C PRO A 71 -4.63 -13.39 16.65
N LEU A 72 -3.78 -14.00 17.48
CA LEU A 72 -3.00 -15.18 17.15
C LEU A 72 -3.83 -16.47 17.09
N ASP A 73 -5.03 -16.48 17.66
CA ASP A 73 -5.85 -17.69 17.75
C ASP A 73 -6.59 -18.02 16.45
N GLY A 74 -6.50 -17.17 15.44
CA GLY A 74 -7.13 -17.39 14.14
C GLY A 74 -8.66 -17.44 14.16
N PHE A 75 -9.28 -17.12 15.29
CA PHE A 75 -10.72 -17.06 15.47
C PHE A 75 -11.20 -15.61 15.52
N GLU A 76 -12.35 -15.35 14.93
CA GLU A 76 -13.04 -14.07 15.03
C GLU A 76 -13.51 -13.86 16.48
N HIS A 77 -12.63 -13.36 17.32
CA HIS A 77 -13.05 -12.89 18.63
C HIS A 77 -13.91 -11.63 18.44
N LYS A 78 -14.98 -11.54 19.20
CA LYS A 78 -15.86 -10.38 19.22
C LYS A 78 -15.15 -9.19 19.88
N VAL A 79 -14.14 -8.69 19.20
CA VAL A 79 -13.53 -7.42 19.58
C VAL A 79 -14.62 -6.37 19.50
N LYS A 80 -14.83 -5.65 20.57
CA LYS A 80 -15.74 -4.50 20.57
C LYS A 80 -15.23 -3.55 19.48
N LYS A 81 -15.94 -3.50 18.35
CA LYS A 81 -15.51 -2.72 17.20
C LYS A 81 -15.49 -1.26 17.61
N VAL A 82 -14.30 -0.70 17.79
CA VAL A 82 -14.13 0.74 17.83
C VAL A 82 -14.65 1.27 16.50
N ASP A 83 -15.54 2.24 16.54
CA ASP A 83 -15.99 2.92 15.33
C ASP A 83 -14.82 3.74 14.78
N LYS A 84 -14.06 3.14 13.89
CA LYS A 84 -12.84 3.71 13.32
C LYS A 84 -13.10 4.97 12.50
N THR A 85 -14.34 5.22 12.11
CA THR A 85 -14.71 6.46 11.42
C THR A 85 -14.67 7.67 12.34
N LYS A 86 -14.73 7.46 13.66
CA LYS A 86 -14.72 8.49 14.70
C LYS A 86 -13.37 8.69 15.37
N VAL A 87 -12.38 7.84 15.06
CA VAL A 87 -11.04 7.95 15.61
C VAL A 87 -10.14 8.62 14.60
N THR A 88 -9.55 9.74 15.00
CA THR A 88 -8.42 10.34 14.32
C THR A 88 -7.20 10.34 15.24
N TYR A 89 -6.07 10.70 14.69
CA TYR A 89 -4.81 10.71 15.41
C TYR A 89 -4.25 12.11 15.43
N ARG A 90 -3.54 12.46 16.49
CA ARG A 90 -2.72 13.67 16.56
C ARG A 90 -1.27 13.31 16.76
N LEU A 91 -0.41 13.99 16.06
CA LEU A 91 1.03 13.99 16.29
C LEU A 91 1.44 15.41 16.69
N ARG A 92 2.34 15.51 17.67
CA ARG A 92 3.09 16.74 17.93
C ARG A 92 4.55 16.45 18.06
N TYR A 93 5.40 17.34 17.55
CA TYR A 93 6.84 17.20 17.64
C TYR A 93 7.52 18.58 17.70
N SER A 94 8.66 18.64 18.38
CA SER A 94 9.44 19.86 18.60
C SER A 94 10.86 19.51 19.03
N GLN A 95 11.79 20.46 18.94
CA GLN A 95 13.09 20.36 19.60
C GLN A 95 13.04 20.75 21.09
N ASP A 96 11.92 21.28 21.56
CA ASP A 96 11.70 21.53 23.00
C ASP A 96 11.18 20.26 23.70
N ALA A 97 11.95 19.78 24.69
CA ALA A 97 11.61 18.59 25.48
C ALA A 97 10.22 18.67 26.17
N GLY A 98 9.79 19.87 26.50
CA GLY A 98 8.47 20.12 27.11
C GLY A 98 7.34 20.16 26.13
N LEU A 99 7.60 20.11 24.81
CA LEU A 99 6.60 20.29 23.76
C LEU A 99 5.75 21.54 23.96
N LYS A 100 6.37 22.66 24.35
CA LYS A 100 5.71 23.94 24.63
C LYS A 100 6.05 25.03 23.60
N SER A 101 7.25 24.99 23.04
CA SER A 101 7.74 25.97 22.05
C SER A 101 8.10 25.30 20.72
N GLY A 102 7.91 26.00 19.60
CA GLY A 102 8.24 25.49 18.27
C GLY A 102 7.52 24.17 17.92
N VAL A 103 6.34 23.96 18.48
CA VAL A 103 5.60 22.70 18.31
C VAL A 103 4.90 22.68 16.96
N VAL A 104 5.19 21.67 16.17
CA VAL A 104 4.37 21.29 15.03
C VAL A 104 3.33 20.28 15.52
N GLN A 105 2.05 20.56 15.28
CA GLN A 105 0.96 19.66 15.62
C GLN A 105 0.11 19.41 14.38
N VAL A 106 -0.15 18.15 14.11
CA VAL A 106 -0.94 17.70 12.96
C VAL A 106 -2.01 16.71 13.39
N GLU A 107 -3.09 16.68 12.64
CA GLU A 107 -4.13 15.65 12.75
C GLU A 107 -4.08 14.77 11.52
N THR A 108 -4.20 13.47 11.70
CA THR A 108 -4.17 12.48 10.61
C THR A 108 -5.23 11.41 10.83
N ARG A 109 -5.68 10.82 9.73
CA ARG A 109 -6.63 9.71 9.72
C ARG A 109 -5.97 8.35 9.98
N TRP A 110 -4.63 8.27 9.84
CA TRP A 110 -3.87 7.04 9.92
C TRP A 110 -2.82 7.11 11.03
N PRO A 111 -2.39 5.98 11.58
CA PRO A 111 -1.42 5.92 12.65
C PRO A 111 0.02 6.13 12.16
N PHE A 112 0.21 7.04 11.23
CA PHE A 112 1.52 7.48 10.71
C PHE A 112 1.43 8.90 10.15
N TYR A 113 2.61 9.53 10.04
CA TYR A 113 2.74 10.84 9.43
C TYR A 113 4.15 11.04 8.88
N ASN A 114 4.23 11.58 7.68
CA ASN A 114 5.47 12.00 7.05
C ASN A 114 5.51 13.53 7.01
N PRO A 115 6.46 14.18 7.71
CA PRO A 115 6.61 15.63 7.63
C PRO A 115 6.83 16.09 6.19
N GLU A 116 6.18 17.20 5.80
CA GLU A 116 6.33 17.77 4.46
C GLU A 116 7.76 18.28 4.20
N GLN A 117 8.46 18.66 5.26
CA GLN A 117 9.84 19.11 5.20
C GLN A 117 10.72 18.20 6.06
N PRO A 118 11.93 17.89 5.59
CA PRO A 118 12.92 17.16 6.38
C PRO A 118 13.17 17.83 7.73
N LEU A 119 13.30 17.04 8.78
CA LEU A 119 13.69 17.55 10.10
C LEU A 119 15.11 18.10 10.07
N THR A 120 15.33 19.19 10.79
CA THR A 120 16.69 19.73 11.00
C THR A 120 17.51 18.82 11.94
N PRO A 121 18.85 18.78 11.81
CA PRO A 121 19.69 18.05 12.76
C PRO A 121 19.45 18.48 14.20
N GLY A 122 19.60 17.53 15.12
CA GLY A 122 19.42 17.77 16.53
C GLY A 122 18.46 16.79 17.22
N VAL A 123 18.15 17.07 18.45
CA VAL A 123 17.22 16.25 19.25
C VAL A 123 15.79 16.76 19.04
N TRP A 124 14.92 15.83 18.73
CA TRP A 124 13.49 16.05 18.55
C TRP A 124 12.71 15.22 19.56
N TYR A 125 11.65 15.80 20.10
CA TYR A 125 10.69 15.15 20.98
C TYR A 125 9.35 15.07 20.29
N TRP A 126 8.67 13.94 20.43
CA TRP A 126 7.39 13.74 19.78
C TRP A 126 6.42 12.92 20.61
N GLN A 127 5.15 13.14 20.38
CA GLN A 127 4.06 12.39 20.95
C GLN A 127 2.99 12.14 19.91
N PHE A 128 2.39 10.95 19.96
CA PHE A 128 1.13 10.68 19.28
C PHE A 128 -0.03 10.68 20.28
N GLY A 129 -1.25 10.91 19.77
CA GLY A 129 -2.47 10.88 20.56
C GLY A 129 -3.62 10.27 19.79
N TYR A 130 -4.50 9.60 20.50
CA TYR A 130 -5.78 9.13 19.97
C TYR A 130 -6.85 10.18 20.24
N VAL A 131 -7.60 10.55 19.22
CA VAL A 131 -8.68 11.53 19.29
C VAL A 131 -10.01 10.78 19.22
N GLU A 132 -10.78 10.85 20.27
CA GLU A 132 -12.13 10.26 20.36
C GLU A 132 -13.08 11.35 20.87
N ASP A 133 -14.18 11.59 20.19
CA ASP A 133 -15.18 12.61 20.53
C ASP A 133 -14.56 14.00 20.81
N GLY A 134 -13.53 14.37 20.05
CA GLY A 134 -12.80 15.63 20.21
C GLY A 134 -11.80 15.67 21.38
N GLN A 135 -11.75 14.62 22.19
CA GLN A 135 -10.80 14.48 23.30
C GLN A 135 -9.54 13.77 22.83
N VAL A 136 -8.36 14.26 23.26
CA VAL A 136 -7.06 13.66 22.92
C VAL A 136 -6.49 12.93 24.12
N THR A 137 -6.21 11.64 23.96
CA THR A 137 -5.39 10.88 24.90
C THR A 137 -3.99 10.74 24.33
N TRP A 138 -3.01 11.33 25.01
CA TRP A 138 -1.61 11.34 24.55
C TRP A 138 -0.83 10.11 25.04
N GLY A 139 0.09 9.63 24.19
CA GLY A 139 1.13 8.68 24.57
C GLY A 139 2.27 9.35 25.37
N SER A 140 3.25 8.56 25.75
CA SER A 140 4.49 9.07 26.32
C SER A 140 5.29 9.89 25.31
N THR A 141 6.05 10.87 25.79
CA THR A 141 7.01 11.59 24.95
C THR A 141 8.14 10.66 24.54
N GLN A 142 8.39 10.60 23.25
CA GLN A 142 9.51 9.88 22.64
C GLN A 142 10.59 10.88 22.22
N GLN A 143 11.82 10.42 22.17
CA GLN A 143 12.97 11.22 21.72
C GLN A 143 13.60 10.58 20.50
N VAL A 144 14.02 11.38 19.52
CA VAL A 144 14.84 10.95 18.39
C VAL A 144 15.94 11.97 18.12
N THR A 145 17.12 11.50 17.79
CA THR A 145 18.22 12.36 17.36
C THR A 145 18.38 12.25 15.85
N VAL A 146 18.23 13.37 15.15
CA VAL A 146 18.51 13.48 13.71
C VAL A 146 19.96 13.92 13.53
N GLU A 147 20.77 13.09 12.87
CA GLU A 147 22.18 13.39 12.60
C GLU A 147 22.33 14.50 11.56
N ASP A 148 23.45 15.20 11.59
CA ASP A 148 23.79 16.24 10.59
C ASP A 148 24.26 15.65 9.24
N ARG A 149 24.21 14.35 9.08
CA ARG A 149 24.51 13.69 7.82
C ARG A 149 23.20 13.53 7.04
N PRO A 150 23.05 14.18 5.86
CA PRO A 150 21.85 13.98 5.07
C PRO A 150 21.77 12.53 4.65
N GLY A 151 20.72 11.87 5.03
CA GLY A 151 20.34 10.57 4.47
C GLY A 151 20.22 10.67 2.95
N LYS A 152 20.50 9.59 2.25
CA LYS A 152 20.43 9.54 0.78
C LYS A 152 18.96 9.59 0.28
N PHE A 153 18.01 9.16 1.11
CA PHE A 153 16.62 9.08 0.76
C PHE A 153 15.82 10.21 1.42
N CYS A 154 15.32 11.12 0.59
CA CYS A 154 14.49 12.25 1.03
C CYS A 154 13.41 12.50 -0.05
N PRO A 155 12.37 11.68 -0.11
CA PRO A 155 11.34 11.76 -1.14
C PRO A 155 10.56 13.08 -1.05
N PRO A 156 10.04 13.59 -2.18
CA PRO A 156 9.25 14.80 -2.21
C PRO A 156 7.95 14.66 -1.40
N SER A 157 7.37 15.77 -0.95
CA SER A 157 6.04 15.75 -0.34
C SER A 157 4.96 15.35 -1.35
N LEU A 158 3.82 14.80 -0.87
CA LEU A 158 2.69 14.47 -1.75
C LEU A 158 2.24 15.67 -2.59
N LYS A 159 2.23 16.86 -2.01
CA LYS A 159 1.92 18.10 -2.75
C LYS A 159 2.81 18.29 -3.97
N THR A 160 4.11 18.02 -3.81
CA THR A 160 5.08 18.10 -4.92
C THR A 160 4.83 17.00 -5.96
N VAL A 161 4.49 15.79 -5.52
CA VAL A 161 4.13 14.68 -6.41
C VAL A 161 2.90 15.03 -7.25
N LEU A 162 1.83 15.49 -6.62
CA LEU A 162 0.58 15.86 -7.29
C LEU A 162 0.74 17.04 -8.25
N ALA A 163 1.61 17.99 -7.95
CA ALA A 163 1.93 19.09 -8.84
C ALA A 163 2.62 18.65 -10.15
N LYS A 164 3.17 17.43 -10.18
CA LYS A 164 3.79 16.83 -11.36
C LYS A 164 2.84 15.92 -12.13
N LEU A 165 1.70 15.56 -11.57
CA LEU A 165 0.76 14.66 -12.22
C LEU A 165 0.14 15.34 -13.45
N PRO A 166 0.29 14.74 -14.65
CA PRO A 166 -0.33 15.31 -15.85
C PRO A 166 -1.86 15.29 -15.75
N ALA A 167 -2.49 16.32 -16.33
CA ALA A 167 -3.94 16.36 -16.50
C ALA A 167 -4.42 15.38 -17.59
N ASP A 168 -3.58 15.20 -18.63
CA ASP A 168 -3.88 14.33 -19.77
C ASP A 168 -3.67 12.85 -19.47
N HIS A 169 -4.43 12.00 -20.16
CA HIS A 169 -4.30 10.55 -20.16
C HIS A 169 -3.72 10.02 -21.48
N PRO A 170 -3.02 8.87 -21.47
CA PRO A 170 -2.61 8.09 -20.31
C PRO A 170 -1.55 8.80 -19.46
N ARG A 171 -1.54 8.52 -18.15
CA ARG A 171 -0.63 9.18 -17.19
C ARG A 171 -0.06 8.27 -16.11
N VAL A 172 -0.45 6.99 -16.11
CA VAL A 172 0.02 6.01 -15.11
C VAL A 172 0.92 4.95 -15.74
N TRP A 173 0.39 4.15 -16.67
CA TRP A 173 1.18 3.08 -17.30
C TRP A 173 2.14 3.60 -18.36
N ILE A 174 1.80 4.71 -18.96
CA ILE A 174 2.68 5.52 -19.81
C ILE A 174 2.25 6.99 -19.69
N MET A 175 3.20 7.92 -19.80
CA MET A 175 2.85 9.35 -19.89
C MET A 175 2.50 9.69 -21.33
N LYS A 176 1.39 10.43 -21.56
CA LYS A 176 0.91 10.79 -22.91
C LYS A 176 1.98 11.47 -23.75
N ASN A 177 2.75 12.36 -23.16
CA ASN A 177 3.83 13.08 -23.84
C ASN A 177 5.03 12.19 -24.23
N GLU A 178 5.23 11.04 -23.59
CA GLU A 178 6.29 10.07 -23.88
C GLU A 178 5.82 8.92 -24.80
N TRP A 179 4.53 8.82 -25.06
CA TRP A 179 3.94 7.63 -25.69
C TRP A 179 4.50 7.33 -27.06
N LYS A 180 4.67 8.35 -27.91
CA LYS A 180 5.26 8.19 -29.24
C LYS A 180 6.69 7.65 -29.18
N ASP A 181 7.51 8.19 -28.30
CA ASP A 181 8.90 7.77 -28.12
C ASP A 181 8.98 6.36 -27.55
N PHE A 182 8.11 6.03 -26.59
CA PHE A 182 7.98 4.69 -26.05
C PHE A 182 7.67 3.67 -27.14
N ILE A 183 6.69 3.93 -28.02
CA ILE A 183 6.39 3.05 -29.15
C ILE A 183 7.63 2.85 -30.02
N ASN A 184 8.34 3.91 -30.36
CA ASN A 184 9.53 3.84 -31.21
C ASN A 184 10.66 3.03 -30.55
N HIS A 185 10.97 3.30 -29.29
CA HIS A 185 12.01 2.58 -28.55
C HIS A 185 11.66 1.11 -28.31
N SER A 186 10.37 0.78 -28.20
CA SER A 186 9.92 -0.59 -27.99
C SER A 186 10.08 -1.49 -29.21
N LYS A 187 10.17 -0.93 -30.44
CA LYS A 187 10.19 -1.70 -31.71
C LYS A 187 11.29 -2.75 -31.80
N GLN A 188 12.41 -2.50 -31.11
CA GLN A 188 13.60 -3.39 -31.14
C GLN A 188 13.67 -4.30 -29.88
N LYS A 189 12.63 -4.33 -29.05
CA LYS A 189 12.63 -5.12 -27.81
C LYS A 189 11.90 -6.44 -28.01
N ALA A 190 12.52 -7.52 -27.55
CA ALA A 190 11.93 -8.86 -27.63
C ALA A 190 10.61 -8.95 -26.84
N GLU A 191 10.54 -8.25 -25.71
CA GLU A 191 9.35 -8.19 -24.85
C GLU A 191 8.13 -7.62 -25.61
N ARG A 192 8.37 -6.66 -26.54
CA ARG A 192 7.29 -6.13 -27.39
C ARG A 192 6.68 -7.23 -28.24
N GLN A 193 7.50 -8.03 -28.90
CA GLN A 193 7.04 -9.11 -29.76
C GLN A 193 6.21 -10.12 -28.97
N TRP A 194 6.68 -10.50 -27.78
CA TRP A 194 5.94 -11.42 -26.90
C TRP A 194 4.53 -10.89 -26.55
N TYR A 195 4.39 -9.59 -26.20
CA TYR A 195 3.08 -8.99 -25.90
C TYR A 195 2.17 -8.97 -27.13
N LEU A 196 2.68 -8.69 -28.33
CA LEU A 196 1.89 -8.67 -29.55
C LEU A 196 1.42 -10.07 -29.95
N GLU A 197 2.28 -11.08 -29.91
CA GLU A 197 1.92 -12.47 -30.17
C GLU A 197 0.84 -12.96 -29.17
N ARG A 198 1.01 -12.62 -27.90
CA ARG A 198 0.01 -12.94 -26.88
C ARG A 198 -1.32 -12.26 -27.15
N ALA A 199 -1.31 -10.97 -27.50
CA ALA A 199 -2.54 -10.22 -27.81
C ALA A 199 -3.24 -10.76 -29.07
N ASP A 200 -2.48 -11.11 -30.13
CA ASP A 200 -3.05 -11.72 -31.33
C ASP A 200 -3.68 -13.10 -31.05
N GLN A 201 -3.10 -13.90 -30.16
CA GLN A 201 -3.72 -15.15 -29.69
C GLN A 201 -5.03 -14.87 -28.92
N VAL A 202 -5.05 -13.83 -28.09
CA VAL A 202 -6.25 -13.44 -27.32
C VAL A 202 -7.39 -13.00 -28.25
N LEU A 203 -7.09 -12.31 -29.35
CA LEU A 203 -8.12 -11.94 -30.35
C LEU A 203 -8.81 -13.15 -30.97
N GLN A 204 -8.15 -14.30 -31.00
CA GLN A 204 -8.71 -15.56 -31.52
C GLN A 204 -9.32 -16.45 -30.44
N THR A 205 -9.19 -16.07 -29.18
CA THR A 205 -9.63 -16.90 -28.03
C THR A 205 -10.97 -16.37 -27.49
N PRO A 206 -12.01 -17.18 -27.46
CA PRO A 206 -13.27 -16.80 -26.84
C PRO A 206 -13.08 -16.44 -25.36
N MET A 207 -13.69 -15.34 -24.95
CA MET A 207 -13.67 -14.91 -23.56
C MET A 207 -14.47 -15.88 -22.68
N LYS A 208 -13.92 -16.29 -21.55
CA LYS A 208 -14.65 -17.00 -20.50
C LYS A 208 -15.63 -16.06 -19.82
N SER A 209 -16.59 -16.64 -19.11
CA SER A 209 -17.59 -15.89 -18.37
C SER A 209 -17.70 -16.38 -16.93
N VAL A 210 -18.37 -15.61 -16.07
CA VAL A 210 -18.69 -16.04 -14.69
C VAL A 210 -19.53 -17.33 -14.64
N LYS A 211 -20.23 -17.69 -15.73
CA LYS A 211 -20.97 -18.95 -15.84
C LYS A 211 -20.06 -20.16 -15.92
N ASP A 212 -18.79 -19.96 -16.28
CA ASP A 212 -17.78 -21.01 -16.35
C ASP A 212 -17.15 -21.30 -14.97
N ILE A 213 -17.51 -20.54 -13.92
CA ILE A 213 -17.10 -20.82 -12.55
C ILE A 213 -17.69 -22.16 -12.11
N ASN A 214 -16.83 -23.08 -11.72
CA ASN A 214 -17.28 -24.39 -11.29
C ASN A 214 -17.94 -24.32 -9.91
N VAL A 215 -19.26 -24.51 -9.86
CA VAL A 215 -20.05 -24.50 -8.63
C VAL A 215 -20.50 -25.91 -8.20
N SER A 216 -20.05 -26.97 -8.87
CA SER A 216 -20.53 -28.34 -8.68
C SER A 216 -20.38 -28.87 -7.26
N GLN A 217 -19.34 -28.44 -6.53
CA GLN A 217 -19.07 -28.92 -5.18
C GLN A 217 -19.74 -28.10 -4.07
N VAL A 218 -20.33 -26.92 -4.39
CA VAL A 218 -20.91 -26.02 -3.38
C VAL A 218 -21.95 -26.73 -2.51
N LYS A 219 -22.79 -27.56 -3.11
CA LYS A 219 -23.83 -28.35 -2.40
C LYS A 219 -23.29 -29.38 -1.40
N ASN A 220 -22.00 -29.77 -1.53
CA ASN A 220 -21.34 -30.77 -0.69
C ASN A 220 -20.58 -30.13 0.48
N LEU A 221 -20.49 -28.78 0.52
CA LEU A 221 -19.73 -28.06 1.54
C LEU A 221 -20.60 -27.76 2.75
N LYS A 222 -19.98 -27.83 3.95
CA LYS A 222 -20.71 -27.84 5.22
C LYS A 222 -21.03 -26.47 5.80
N ASN A 223 -20.28 -25.44 5.43
CA ASN A 223 -20.44 -24.10 5.99
C ASN A 223 -19.99 -23.02 5.02
N GLU A 224 -20.35 -21.78 5.32
CA GLU A 224 -20.09 -20.61 4.49
C GLU A 224 -18.58 -20.39 4.24
N MET A 225 -17.71 -20.63 5.23
CA MET A 225 -16.27 -20.50 5.07
C MET A 225 -15.74 -21.43 3.97
N GLN A 226 -16.16 -22.70 3.99
CA GLN A 226 -15.77 -23.68 2.95
C GLN A 226 -16.30 -23.28 1.57
N ILE A 227 -17.54 -22.79 1.51
CA ILE A 227 -18.17 -22.32 0.26
C ILE A 227 -17.39 -21.12 -0.28
N ASN A 228 -17.13 -20.11 0.55
CA ASN A 228 -16.38 -18.93 0.15
C ASN A 228 -14.96 -19.28 -0.30
N SER A 229 -14.24 -20.13 0.42
CA SER A 229 -12.90 -20.60 0.04
C SER A 229 -12.90 -21.35 -1.29
N TYR A 230 -13.89 -22.19 -1.52
CA TYR A 230 -14.04 -22.92 -2.78
C TYR A 230 -14.34 -21.96 -3.95
N LEU A 231 -15.32 -21.07 -3.79
CA LEU A 231 -15.69 -20.10 -4.82
C LEU A 231 -14.58 -19.10 -5.11
N THR A 232 -13.82 -18.67 -4.09
CA THR A 232 -12.63 -17.83 -4.27
C THR A 232 -11.63 -18.49 -5.21
N ARG A 233 -11.34 -19.78 -5.01
CA ARG A 233 -10.41 -20.52 -5.87
C ARG A 233 -10.94 -20.72 -7.29
N GLU A 234 -12.21 -21.10 -7.43
CA GLU A 234 -12.78 -21.39 -8.75
C GLU A 234 -13.01 -20.10 -9.57
N SER A 235 -13.49 -19.02 -8.93
CA SER A 235 -13.61 -17.71 -9.59
C SER A 235 -12.23 -17.14 -9.96
N ARG A 236 -11.22 -17.35 -9.10
CA ARG A 236 -9.84 -16.92 -9.36
C ARG A 236 -9.28 -17.46 -10.68
N ARG A 237 -9.54 -18.73 -10.98
CA ARG A 237 -9.08 -19.37 -12.23
C ARG A 237 -9.61 -18.67 -13.48
N ILE A 238 -10.86 -18.20 -13.44
CA ILE A 238 -11.49 -17.50 -14.55
C ILE A 238 -10.96 -16.07 -14.64
N ILE A 239 -10.93 -15.37 -13.51
CA ILE A 239 -10.54 -13.97 -13.44
C ILE A 239 -9.07 -13.81 -13.80
N ASP A 240 -8.15 -14.61 -13.28
CA ASP A 240 -6.70 -14.53 -13.61
C ASP A 240 -6.44 -14.75 -15.11
N ALA A 241 -7.16 -15.72 -15.72
CA ALA A 241 -7.01 -15.99 -17.14
C ALA A 241 -7.46 -14.79 -17.98
N GLU A 242 -8.62 -14.21 -17.65
CA GLU A 242 -9.17 -13.09 -18.42
C GLU A 242 -8.51 -11.76 -18.07
N GLU A 243 -8.02 -11.58 -16.84
CA GLU A 243 -7.15 -10.44 -16.47
C GLU A 243 -5.89 -10.43 -17.35
N GLY A 244 -5.16 -11.56 -17.39
CA GLY A 244 -3.94 -11.66 -18.20
C GLY A 244 -4.20 -11.48 -19.70
N ASN A 245 -5.32 -12.00 -20.22
CA ASN A 245 -5.72 -11.82 -21.61
C ASN A 245 -6.04 -10.35 -21.90
N THR A 246 -6.84 -9.71 -21.05
CA THR A 246 -7.27 -8.32 -21.26
C THR A 246 -6.10 -7.35 -21.08
N GLU A 247 -5.24 -7.58 -20.07
CA GLU A 247 -4.01 -6.80 -19.87
C GLU A 247 -3.10 -6.89 -21.09
N ALA A 248 -2.95 -8.06 -21.71
CA ALA A 248 -2.15 -8.23 -22.93
C ALA A 248 -2.68 -7.36 -24.08
N LEU A 249 -4.00 -7.29 -24.27
CA LEU A 249 -4.61 -6.39 -25.28
C LEU A 249 -4.35 -4.91 -24.97
N ILE A 250 -4.51 -4.48 -23.71
CA ILE A 250 -4.24 -3.09 -23.33
C ILE A 250 -2.77 -2.75 -23.56
N ARG A 251 -1.83 -3.63 -23.20
CA ARG A 251 -0.41 -3.44 -23.44
C ARG A 251 -0.07 -3.40 -24.93
N ALA A 252 -0.70 -4.25 -25.74
CA ALA A 252 -0.52 -4.23 -27.21
C ALA A 252 -1.02 -2.90 -27.81
N TRP A 253 -2.14 -2.36 -27.33
CA TRP A 253 -2.59 -1.01 -27.67
C TRP A 253 -1.57 0.05 -27.30
N LEU A 254 -1.05 0.03 -26.06
CA LEU A 254 -0.03 0.99 -25.63
C LEU A 254 1.26 0.91 -26.44
N LEU A 255 1.61 -0.28 -26.95
CA LEU A 255 2.79 -0.53 -27.78
C LEU A 255 2.59 -0.16 -29.25
N THR A 256 1.37 -0.09 -29.77
CA THR A 256 1.11 0.02 -31.22
C THR A 256 0.14 1.11 -31.63
N GLN A 257 -0.80 1.46 -30.77
CA GLN A 257 -2.02 2.24 -31.08
C GLN A 257 -2.90 1.57 -32.16
N ASP A 258 -2.79 0.25 -32.35
CA ASP A 258 -3.68 -0.50 -33.23
C ASP A 258 -5.03 -0.71 -32.58
N THR A 259 -6.08 -0.18 -33.22
CA THR A 259 -7.44 -0.14 -32.67
C THR A 259 -8.05 -1.51 -32.43
N LYS A 260 -7.62 -2.56 -33.17
CA LYS A 260 -8.11 -3.93 -32.96
C LYS A 260 -7.92 -4.40 -31.51
N TYR A 261 -6.79 -4.05 -30.90
CA TYR A 261 -6.52 -4.41 -29.49
C TYR A 261 -7.36 -3.58 -28.52
N ALA A 262 -7.50 -2.27 -28.80
CA ALA A 262 -8.31 -1.39 -27.96
C ALA A 262 -9.79 -1.80 -27.97
N ASP A 263 -10.34 -2.07 -29.13
CA ASP A 263 -11.77 -2.40 -29.29
C ASP A 263 -12.13 -3.69 -28.54
N GLU A 264 -11.33 -4.75 -28.66
CA GLU A 264 -11.56 -5.99 -27.91
C GLU A 264 -11.26 -5.81 -26.41
N ALA A 265 -10.22 -5.05 -26.04
CA ALA A 265 -9.92 -4.78 -24.62
C ALA A 265 -11.06 -4.03 -23.94
N ILE A 266 -11.56 -2.97 -24.54
CA ILE A 266 -12.70 -2.18 -24.03
C ILE A 266 -13.91 -3.09 -23.80
N LYS A 267 -14.27 -3.90 -24.80
CA LYS A 267 -15.37 -4.85 -24.69
C LYS A 267 -15.20 -5.80 -23.51
N ARG A 268 -14.01 -6.42 -23.34
CA ARG A 268 -13.72 -7.35 -22.25
C ARG A 268 -13.78 -6.67 -20.89
N VAL A 269 -13.20 -5.47 -20.76
CA VAL A 269 -13.20 -4.70 -19.51
C VAL A 269 -14.63 -4.41 -19.06
N PHE A 270 -15.54 -3.98 -19.95
CA PHE A 270 -16.92 -3.72 -19.57
C PHE A 270 -17.69 -4.99 -19.17
N ILE A 271 -17.40 -6.13 -19.79
CA ILE A 271 -17.95 -7.42 -19.35
C ILE A 271 -17.43 -7.76 -17.95
N MET A 272 -16.12 -7.63 -17.72
CA MET A 272 -15.48 -7.97 -16.43
C MET A 272 -15.84 -6.99 -15.31
N ALA A 273 -16.11 -5.73 -15.61
CA ALA A 273 -16.48 -4.73 -14.62
C ALA A 273 -17.74 -5.10 -13.81
N ASP A 274 -18.61 -5.93 -14.37
CA ASP A 274 -19.82 -6.40 -13.71
C ASP A 274 -19.65 -7.74 -12.98
N TRP A 275 -18.51 -8.39 -13.09
CA TRP A 275 -18.30 -9.74 -12.53
C TRP A 275 -18.34 -9.81 -11.01
N ASP A 276 -17.93 -8.75 -10.32
CA ASP A 276 -17.99 -8.67 -8.85
C ASP A 276 -19.43 -8.67 -8.29
N LYS A 277 -20.42 -8.38 -9.13
CA LYS A 277 -21.83 -8.48 -8.78
C LYS A 277 -22.32 -9.95 -8.76
N ASP A 278 -21.58 -10.88 -9.36
CA ASP A 278 -21.92 -12.29 -9.35
C ASP A 278 -21.61 -12.91 -7.98
N LYS A 279 -22.62 -13.59 -7.42
CA LYS A 279 -22.53 -14.23 -6.10
C LYS A 279 -21.42 -15.28 -5.97
N ASN A 280 -20.93 -15.82 -7.08
CA ASN A 280 -19.89 -16.83 -7.13
C ASN A 280 -18.49 -16.24 -7.25
N VAL A 281 -18.37 -14.95 -7.49
CA VAL A 281 -17.09 -14.24 -7.47
C VAL A 281 -16.77 -13.81 -6.04
N LYS A 282 -15.69 -14.32 -5.48
CA LYS A 282 -15.28 -14.11 -4.09
C LYS A 282 -13.79 -13.83 -3.99
N GLY A 283 -13.41 -13.08 -2.95
CA GLY A 283 -12.05 -12.86 -2.51
C GLY A 283 -11.40 -11.57 -3.01
N ASP A 284 -10.52 -11.02 -2.16
CA ASP A 284 -9.87 -9.71 -2.34
C ASP A 284 -8.99 -9.65 -3.61
N PHE A 285 -8.38 -10.77 -4.01
CA PHE A 285 -7.61 -10.82 -5.25
C PHE A 285 -8.47 -10.59 -6.49
N ASN A 286 -9.69 -11.15 -6.50
CA ASN A 286 -10.60 -10.98 -7.62
C ASN A 286 -11.07 -9.53 -7.74
N ALA A 287 -11.41 -8.91 -6.61
CA ALA A 287 -11.75 -7.49 -6.55
C ALA A 287 -10.58 -6.61 -7.02
N SER A 288 -9.35 -6.94 -6.61
CA SER A 288 -8.15 -6.20 -7.01
C SER A 288 -7.84 -6.33 -8.51
N SER A 289 -7.99 -7.53 -9.10
CA SER A 289 -7.81 -7.74 -10.53
C SER A 289 -8.81 -6.91 -11.36
N LEU A 290 -10.07 -6.88 -10.94
CA LEU A 290 -11.09 -6.08 -11.60
C LEU A 290 -10.81 -4.57 -11.47
N LEU A 291 -10.38 -4.11 -10.30
CA LEU A 291 -9.95 -2.72 -10.11
C LEU A 291 -8.77 -2.36 -11.01
N SER A 292 -7.77 -3.25 -11.11
CA SER A 292 -6.60 -3.07 -11.98
C SER A 292 -7.01 -2.87 -13.43
N LEU A 293 -7.87 -3.75 -13.95
CA LEU A 293 -8.33 -3.67 -15.34
C LEU A 293 -9.17 -2.41 -15.62
N CYS A 294 -10.11 -2.09 -14.74
CA CYS A 294 -10.96 -0.91 -14.91
C CYS A 294 -10.12 0.38 -14.91
N SER A 295 -9.16 0.50 -14.00
CA SER A 295 -8.30 1.68 -13.91
C SER A 295 -7.30 1.77 -15.06
N MET A 296 -6.74 0.63 -15.48
CA MET A 296 -5.85 0.58 -16.63
C MET A 296 -6.58 0.95 -17.93
N ALA A 297 -7.80 0.46 -18.10
CA ALA A 297 -8.62 0.81 -19.26
C ALA A 297 -9.05 2.29 -19.25
N TYR A 298 -9.45 2.81 -18.09
CA TYR A 298 -9.81 4.22 -17.94
C TYR A 298 -8.66 5.13 -18.39
N ASP A 299 -7.45 4.85 -17.88
CA ASP A 299 -6.26 5.64 -18.22
C ASP A 299 -5.82 5.45 -19.68
N SER A 300 -5.72 4.20 -20.15
CA SER A 300 -5.16 3.89 -21.47
C SER A 300 -6.08 4.21 -22.64
N PHE A 301 -7.39 4.19 -22.42
CA PHE A 301 -8.41 4.44 -23.46
C PHE A 301 -9.17 5.75 -23.28
N TYR A 302 -8.71 6.65 -22.41
CA TYR A 302 -9.44 7.85 -22.03
C TYR A 302 -10.01 8.63 -23.21
N ASP A 303 -9.20 8.86 -24.25
CA ASP A 303 -9.61 9.60 -25.45
C ASP A 303 -10.54 8.81 -26.39
N ARG A 304 -10.66 7.47 -26.17
CA ARG A 304 -11.54 6.58 -26.95
C ARG A 304 -12.87 6.32 -26.27
N LEU A 305 -12.95 6.50 -24.95
CA LEU A 305 -14.17 6.28 -24.18
C LEU A 305 -15.12 7.45 -24.31
N ASN A 306 -16.40 7.15 -24.59
CA ASN A 306 -17.45 8.15 -24.51
C ASN A 306 -17.83 8.46 -23.04
N THR A 307 -18.62 9.53 -22.84
CA THR A 307 -19.01 10.01 -21.50
C THR A 307 -19.68 8.93 -20.65
N SER A 308 -20.57 8.11 -21.24
CA SER A 308 -21.24 7.02 -20.51
C SER A 308 -20.28 5.93 -20.09
N GLN A 309 -19.34 5.56 -20.96
CA GLN A 309 -18.29 4.60 -20.67
C GLN A 309 -17.34 5.08 -19.57
N LYS A 310 -16.89 6.33 -19.63
CA LYS A 310 -16.08 6.94 -18.55
C LYS A 310 -16.81 6.88 -17.21
N LYS A 311 -18.07 7.29 -17.18
CA LYS A 311 -18.90 7.25 -15.98
C LYS A 311 -19.02 5.83 -15.42
N ALA A 312 -19.25 4.84 -16.26
CA ALA A 312 -19.38 3.44 -15.82
C ALA A 312 -18.07 2.90 -15.23
N LEU A 313 -16.91 3.21 -15.84
CA LEU A 313 -15.62 2.82 -15.28
C LEU A 313 -15.31 3.55 -13.98
N LEU A 314 -15.58 4.85 -13.88
CA LEU A 314 -15.41 5.60 -12.63
C LEU A 314 -16.25 5.02 -11.50
N GLU A 315 -17.49 4.64 -11.77
CA GLU A 315 -18.34 3.98 -10.77
C GLU A 315 -17.80 2.62 -10.33
N ALA A 316 -17.33 1.79 -11.28
CA ALA A 316 -16.69 0.52 -10.97
C ALA A 316 -15.40 0.71 -10.14
N ILE A 317 -14.57 1.68 -10.50
CA ILE A 317 -13.34 2.00 -9.77
C ILE A 317 -13.66 2.53 -8.37
N LYS A 318 -14.67 3.41 -8.25
CA LYS A 318 -15.13 3.94 -6.97
C LYS A 318 -15.53 2.83 -6.00
N ASN A 319 -16.38 1.91 -6.46
CA ASN A 319 -16.89 0.84 -5.62
C ASN A 319 -15.78 -0.12 -5.17
N LYS A 320 -14.96 -0.59 -6.11
CA LYS A 320 -13.88 -1.55 -5.83
C LYS A 320 -12.72 -0.91 -5.05
N GLY A 321 -12.32 0.29 -5.43
CA GLY A 321 -11.24 1.03 -4.76
C GLY A 321 -11.65 1.48 -3.36
N GLY A 322 -12.91 1.89 -3.18
CA GLY A 322 -13.46 2.26 -1.87
C GLY A 322 -13.49 1.09 -0.91
N GLU A 323 -13.98 -0.07 -1.34
CA GLU A 323 -13.98 -1.29 -0.54
C GLU A 323 -12.56 -1.71 -0.15
N MET A 324 -11.64 -1.68 -1.10
CA MET A 324 -10.23 -2.01 -0.84
C MET A 324 -9.59 -1.03 0.14
N TYR A 325 -9.80 0.27 -0.03
CA TYR A 325 -9.28 1.29 0.88
C TYR A 325 -9.81 1.09 2.30
N GLU A 326 -11.11 0.85 2.47
CA GLU A 326 -11.72 0.62 3.79
C GLU A 326 -11.17 -0.65 4.45
N ASN A 327 -10.97 -1.72 3.70
CA ASN A 327 -10.32 -2.93 4.20
C ASN A 327 -8.90 -2.65 4.69
N PHE A 328 -8.13 -1.88 3.93
CA PHE A 328 -6.74 -1.56 4.28
C PHE A 328 -6.65 -0.66 5.50
N ASN A 329 -7.41 0.43 5.51
CA ASN A 329 -7.43 1.40 6.58
C ASN A 329 -7.82 0.76 7.93
N ASN A 330 -8.76 -0.17 7.90
CA ASN A 330 -9.28 -0.82 9.09
C ASN A 330 -8.38 -1.91 9.68
N ARG A 331 -7.44 -2.46 8.90
CA ARG A 331 -6.58 -3.59 9.30
C ARG A 331 -5.09 -3.33 9.04
N MET A 332 -4.70 -2.06 9.11
CA MET A 332 -3.38 -1.63 8.65
C MET A 332 -2.23 -2.41 9.29
N GLU A 333 -2.22 -2.61 10.61
CA GLU A 333 -1.12 -3.27 11.30
C GLU A 333 -0.94 -4.72 10.87
N ASN A 334 -2.04 -5.47 10.84
CA ASN A 334 -2.01 -6.87 10.41
C ASN A 334 -1.61 -7.00 8.93
N HIS A 335 -2.07 -6.06 8.09
CA HIS A 335 -1.82 -6.13 6.66
C HIS A 335 -0.39 -5.73 6.28
N ILE A 336 0.19 -4.73 6.97
CA ILE A 336 1.53 -4.24 6.65
C ILE A 336 2.60 -5.26 6.99
N ALA A 337 2.51 -5.85 8.19
CA ALA A 337 3.56 -6.72 8.69
C ALA A 337 3.41 -8.18 8.24
N ASP A 338 2.20 -8.65 7.96
CA ASP A 338 1.93 -10.08 7.81
C ASP A 338 1.09 -10.45 6.59
N ASN A 339 0.41 -9.52 5.96
CA ASN A 339 -0.53 -9.84 4.89
C ASN A 339 0.01 -9.52 3.50
N HIS A 340 0.49 -10.56 2.80
CA HIS A 340 0.96 -10.45 1.41
C HIS A 340 -0.13 -10.00 0.42
N VAL A 341 -1.40 -10.24 0.70
CA VAL A 341 -2.52 -9.78 -0.13
C VAL A 341 -2.55 -8.27 -0.15
N TRP A 342 -2.52 -7.63 1.03
CA TRP A 342 -2.47 -6.19 1.14
C TRP A 342 -1.24 -5.59 0.44
N GLN A 343 -0.07 -6.17 0.70
CA GLN A 343 1.19 -5.70 0.11
C GLN A 343 1.16 -5.75 -1.42
N MET A 344 0.63 -6.83 -1.99
CA MET A 344 0.50 -6.99 -3.43
C MET A 344 -0.56 -6.04 -4.02
N THR A 345 -1.68 -5.86 -3.32
CA THR A 345 -2.81 -5.05 -3.81
C THR A 345 -2.63 -3.55 -3.59
N LEU A 346 -1.69 -3.13 -2.72
CA LEU A 346 -1.31 -1.71 -2.56
C LEU A 346 -0.92 -1.07 -3.90
N ARG A 347 -0.17 -1.78 -4.74
CA ARG A 347 0.16 -1.34 -6.10
C ARG A 347 -1.09 -1.02 -6.91
N ILE A 348 -2.09 -1.89 -6.85
CA ILE A 348 -3.32 -1.76 -7.62
C ILE A 348 -4.10 -0.52 -7.18
N LEU A 349 -4.27 -0.34 -5.87
CA LEU A 349 -4.93 0.86 -5.35
C LEU A 349 -4.13 2.12 -5.68
N THR A 350 -2.80 2.08 -5.61
CA THR A 350 -1.93 3.19 -6.00
C THR A 350 -2.17 3.58 -7.46
N MET A 351 -2.04 2.63 -8.39
CA MET A 351 -2.18 2.92 -9.82
C MET A 351 -3.60 3.39 -10.16
N ALA A 352 -4.62 2.76 -9.55
CA ALA A 352 -6.00 3.16 -9.73
C ALA A 352 -6.26 4.59 -9.22
N SER A 353 -5.77 4.94 -8.04
CA SER A 353 -5.98 6.25 -7.45
C SER A 353 -5.38 7.38 -8.31
N PHE A 354 -4.15 7.19 -8.80
CA PHE A 354 -3.52 8.17 -9.69
C PHE A 354 -4.18 8.23 -11.07
N SER A 355 -4.72 7.11 -11.58
CA SER A 355 -5.40 7.11 -12.88
C SER A 355 -6.68 7.95 -12.89
N VAL A 356 -7.39 8.03 -11.76
CA VAL A 356 -8.66 8.76 -11.64
C VAL A 356 -8.58 10.01 -10.75
N TYR A 357 -7.36 10.42 -10.33
CA TYR A 357 -7.17 11.63 -9.54
C TYR A 357 -7.68 12.87 -10.30
N GLY A 358 -8.52 13.66 -9.66
CA GLY A 358 -9.19 14.82 -10.28
C GLY A 358 -10.51 14.48 -10.96
N ASP A 359 -10.73 13.24 -11.40
CA ASP A 359 -11.99 12.79 -12.00
C ASP A 359 -12.92 12.13 -10.98
N LEU A 360 -12.33 11.55 -9.90
CA LEU A 360 -13.03 10.88 -8.81
C LEU A 360 -12.63 11.51 -7.46
N PRO A 361 -13.56 12.15 -6.71
CA PRO A 361 -13.22 12.82 -5.45
C PRO A 361 -12.58 11.91 -4.40
N GLU A 362 -13.00 10.64 -4.32
CA GLU A 362 -12.47 9.65 -3.38
C GLU A 362 -10.98 9.35 -3.63
N ALA A 363 -10.51 9.51 -4.85
CA ALA A 363 -9.12 9.30 -5.21
C ALA A 363 -8.15 10.23 -4.46
N ASN A 364 -8.59 11.41 -4.01
CA ASN A 364 -7.77 12.31 -3.18
C ASN A 364 -7.31 11.60 -1.89
N THR A 365 -8.23 10.91 -1.22
CA THR A 365 -7.92 10.16 0.01
C THR A 365 -7.06 8.93 -0.29
N TRP A 366 -7.34 8.23 -1.39
CA TRP A 366 -6.57 7.03 -1.75
C TRP A 366 -5.13 7.35 -2.14
N VAL A 367 -4.91 8.42 -2.90
CA VAL A 367 -3.55 8.88 -3.27
C VAL A 367 -2.77 9.28 -2.03
N ASP A 368 -3.41 10.05 -1.13
CA ASP A 368 -2.79 10.46 0.14
C ASP A 368 -2.40 9.24 0.98
N TYR A 369 -3.31 8.28 1.14
CA TYR A 369 -3.04 7.03 1.83
C TYR A 369 -1.88 6.25 1.18
N CYS A 370 -1.98 5.95 -0.11
CA CYS A 370 -1.03 5.09 -0.81
C CYS A 370 0.38 5.67 -0.80
N TYR A 371 0.52 6.98 -1.05
CA TYR A 371 1.81 7.64 -1.04
C TYR A 371 2.43 7.66 0.36
N ASN A 372 1.67 8.10 1.34
CA ASN A 372 2.17 8.25 2.69
C ASN A 372 2.43 6.92 3.39
N VAL A 373 1.62 5.88 3.16
CA VAL A 373 1.89 4.54 3.70
C VAL A 373 3.11 3.91 3.04
N TRP A 374 3.34 4.17 1.75
CA TRP A 374 4.57 3.74 1.08
C TRP A 374 5.80 4.30 1.77
N LEU A 375 5.82 5.60 2.04
CA LEU A 375 6.95 6.25 2.72
C LEU A 375 7.11 5.79 4.17
N ALA A 376 6.01 5.61 4.88
CA ALA A 376 6.05 5.33 6.31
C ALA A 376 6.41 3.88 6.63
N ARG A 377 5.92 2.94 5.82
CA ARG A 377 5.91 1.53 6.24
C ARG A 377 6.37 0.54 5.19
N PHE A 378 6.41 0.94 3.93
CA PHE A 378 6.70 0.01 2.86
C PHE A 378 7.70 0.63 1.86
N PRO A 379 8.75 -0.07 1.45
CA PRO A 379 9.10 -1.44 1.77
C PRO A 379 9.92 -1.63 3.07
N GLY A 380 10.28 -0.54 3.73
CA GLY A 380 11.35 -0.39 4.70
C GLY A 380 11.15 -1.00 6.09
N LEU A 381 10.43 -2.11 6.25
CA LEU A 381 10.26 -2.75 7.56
C LEU A 381 11.57 -3.27 8.14
N ASN A 382 12.52 -3.70 7.30
CA ASN A 382 13.82 -4.20 7.71
C ASN A 382 14.94 -3.38 7.06
N LYS A 383 15.81 -2.79 7.84
CA LYS A 383 16.89 -1.93 7.33
C LYS A 383 17.93 -2.67 6.49
N ASP A 384 18.06 -3.98 6.68
CA ASP A 384 18.99 -4.84 5.93
C ASP A 384 18.45 -5.26 4.55
N GLY A 385 17.24 -4.85 4.19
CA GLY A 385 16.58 -5.25 2.95
C GLY A 385 15.88 -6.61 3.01
N GLY A 386 15.85 -7.26 4.16
CA GLY A 386 15.15 -8.52 4.36
C GLY A 386 13.64 -8.39 4.17
N TRP A 387 13.00 -9.47 3.74
CA TRP A 387 11.55 -9.55 3.64
C TRP A 387 10.96 -10.32 4.82
N HIS A 388 9.97 -9.76 5.46
CA HIS A 388 9.51 -10.18 6.79
C HIS A 388 8.69 -11.48 6.83
N ASN A 389 7.98 -11.86 5.76
CA ASN A 389 7.08 -13.02 5.79
C ASN A 389 7.48 -14.17 4.83
N GLY A 390 8.75 -14.23 4.45
CA GLY A 390 9.32 -15.37 3.75
C GLY A 390 9.39 -15.26 2.24
N ASP A 391 10.13 -16.18 1.65
CA ASP A 391 10.57 -16.11 0.26
C ASP A 391 9.43 -16.21 -0.75
N SER A 392 8.43 -17.07 -0.53
CA SER A 392 7.31 -17.19 -1.47
C SER A 392 6.45 -15.94 -1.49
N TYR A 393 6.20 -15.33 -0.33
CA TYR A 393 5.45 -14.08 -0.24
C TYR A 393 6.25 -12.87 -0.72
N PHE A 394 7.58 -12.93 -0.62
CA PHE A 394 8.44 -11.96 -1.27
C PHE A 394 8.22 -11.96 -2.79
N THR A 395 8.28 -13.14 -3.42
CA THR A 395 8.18 -13.25 -4.89
C THR A 395 6.87 -12.73 -5.46
N VAL A 396 5.75 -12.90 -4.75
CA VAL A 396 4.45 -12.35 -5.21
C VAL A 396 4.36 -10.83 -5.06
N ASN A 397 5.24 -10.21 -4.27
CA ASN A 397 5.27 -8.76 -4.06
C ASN A 397 6.29 -8.03 -4.94
N THR A 398 7.14 -8.74 -5.67
CA THR A 398 8.19 -8.13 -6.49
C THR A 398 7.67 -7.10 -7.49
N ARG A 399 6.49 -7.32 -8.04
CA ARG A 399 5.84 -6.36 -8.95
C ARG A 399 5.50 -5.05 -8.24
N THR A 400 4.99 -5.10 -7.01
CA THR A 400 4.72 -3.90 -6.20
C THR A 400 6.00 -3.14 -5.89
N LEU A 401 7.06 -3.88 -5.53
CA LEU A 401 8.38 -3.33 -5.19
C LEU A 401 9.08 -2.64 -6.37
N VAL A 402 8.69 -2.94 -7.59
CA VAL A 402 9.24 -2.30 -8.80
C VAL A 402 8.30 -1.22 -9.34
N GLU A 403 7.02 -1.54 -9.57
CA GLU A 403 6.11 -0.64 -10.28
C GLU A 403 5.78 0.63 -9.51
N VAL A 404 5.57 0.55 -8.19
CA VAL A 404 5.22 1.72 -7.38
C VAL A 404 6.35 2.74 -7.33
N PRO A 405 7.58 2.40 -6.90
CA PRO A 405 8.68 3.35 -6.87
C PRO A 405 9.11 3.80 -8.27
N TYR A 406 8.99 2.93 -9.28
CA TYR A 406 9.23 3.32 -10.68
C TYR A 406 8.26 4.41 -11.13
N TYR A 407 6.96 4.23 -10.84
CA TYR A 407 5.95 5.23 -11.16
C TYR A 407 6.22 6.57 -10.47
N TYR A 408 6.50 6.55 -9.16
CA TYR A 408 6.84 7.76 -8.42
C TYR A 408 8.12 8.43 -8.95
N SER A 409 9.13 7.63 -9.32
CA SER A 409 10.37 8.16 -9.90
C SER A 409 10.14 8.82 -11.26
N LYS A 410 9.35 8.19 -12.12
CA LYS A 410 8.96 8.75 -13.42
C LYS A 410 8.18 10.05 -13.27
N LEU A 411 7.22 10.07 -12.36
CA LEU A 411 6.36 11.22 -12.14
C LEU A 411 7.13 12.43 -11.58
N THR A 412 8.03 12.18 -10.65
CA THR A 412 8.68 13.26 -9.89
C THR A 412 10.06 13.64 -10.39
N GLY A 413 10.75 12.73 -11.08
CA GLY A 413 12.17 12.83 -11.39
C GLY A 413 13.08 12.54 -10.18
N TYR A 414 12.51 12.16 -9.03
CA TYR A 414 13.26 11.74 -7.85
C TYR A 414 13.47 10.22 -7.88
N ASP A 415 14.69 9.76 -7.57
CA ASP A 415 15.00 8.33 -7.57
C ASP A 415 14.50 7.64 -6.28
N PHE A 416 13.34 6.99 -6.34
CA PHE A 416 12.78 6.21 -5.23
C PHE A 416 13.53 4.90 -4.98
N PHE A 417 14.38 4.44 -5.91
CA PHE A 417 15.26 3.30 -5.69
C PHE A 417 16.54 3.67 -4.93
N SER A 418 16.76 4.95 -4.66
CA SER A 418 17.80 5.43 -3.75
C SER A 418 17.54 5.09 -2.28
N ASP A 419 16.35 4.59 -1.94
CA ASP A 419 16.07 4.02 -0.61
C ASP A 419 17.09 2.91 -0.31
N PRO A 420 17.86 3.01 0.80
CA PRO A 420 18.88 2.03 1.17
C PRO A 420 18.37 0.59 1.28
N TRP A 421 17.08 0.43 1.55
CA TRP A 421 16.44 -0.89 1.58
C TRP A 421 16.67 -1.67 0.27
N TYR A 422 16.63 -1.03 -0.89
CA TYR A 422 16.80 -1.71 -2.17
C TYR A 422 18.19 -2.32 -2.35
N GLN A 423 19.23 -1.65 -1.86
CA GLN A 423 20.59 -2.21 -1.90
C GLN A 423 20.71 -3.47 -1.03
N GLY A 424 20.14 -3.43 0.18
CA GLY A 424 20.03 -4.60 1.05
C GLY A 424 19.20 -5.71 0.44
N ASN A 425 18.05 -5.37 -0.17
CA ASN A 425 17.14 -6.35 -0.75
C ASN A 425 17.70 -7.07 -1.98
N ILE A 426 18.52 -6.41 -2.80
CA ILE A 426 19.26 -7.08 -3.87
C ILE A 426 20.13 -8.18 -3.28
N MET A 427 20.91 -7.88 -2.25
CA MET A 427 21.79 -8.87 -1.60
C MET A 427 20.96 -9.96 -0.91
N TYR A 428 19.90 -9.59 -0.19
CA TYR A 428 18.96 -10.55 0.39
C TYR A 428 18.44 -11.54 -0.66
N THR A 429 17.97 -11.03 -1.82
CA THR A 429 17.40 -11.85 -2.90
C THR A 429 18.43 -12.79 -3.51
N ILE A 430 19.67 -12.33 -3.69
CA ILE A 430 20.79 -13.15 -4.21
C ILE A 430 21.16 -14.25 -3.22
N PHE A 431 21.28 -13.93 -1.92
CA PHE A 431 21.66 -14.89 -0.90
C PHE A 431 20.56 -15.89 -0.56
N GLN A 432 19.30 -15.51 -0.71
CA GLN A 432 18.17 -16.44 -0.56
C GLN A 432 18.21 -17.57 -1.60
N GLN A 433 18.68 -17.29 -2.79
CA GLN A 433 18.82 -18.28 -3.83
C GLN A 433 19.93 -17.87 -4.81
N PRO A 434 21.21 -18.20 -4.52
CA PRO A 434 22.30 -17.99 -5.44
C PRO A 434 22.08 -18.69 -6.81
N PRO A 435 22.74 -18.26 -7.89
CA PRO A 435 22.67 -18.94 -9.16
C PRO A 435 22.92 -20.45 -9.03
N PHE A 436 22.13 -21.27 -9.70
CA PHE A 436 22.22 -22.75 -9.71
C PHE A 436 21.97 -23.44 -8.36
N SER A 437 21.45 -22.72 -7.37
CA SER A 437 21.15 -23.30 -6.06
C SER A 437 19.66 -23.47 -5.82
N LYS A 438 19.35 -24.26 -4.77
CA LYS A 438 18.00 -24.32 -4.21
C LYS A 438 17.72 -23.05 -3.41
N SER A 439 16.44 -22.69 -3.30
CA SER A 439 16.05 -21.61 -2.40
C SER A 439 16.31 -21.98 -0.94
N ALA A 440 16.76 -20.99 -0.16
CA ALA A 440 16.86 -21.14 1.28
C ALA A 440 15.49 -21.16 1.93
N GLY A 441 15.34 -21.96 3.00
CA GLY A 441 14.13 -22.00 3.81
C GLY A 441 14.06 -20.79 4.73
N ASN A 442 13.15 -19.86 4.49
CA ASN A 442 12.91 -18.72 5.36
C ASN A 442 11.43 -18.35 5.36
N GLY A 443 10.84 -18.31 6.56
CA GLY A 443 9.45 -17.94 6.75
C GLY A 443 8.47 -18.81 5.96
N SER A 444 7.40 -18.23 5.48
CA SER A 444 6.47 -18.91 4.58
C SER A 444 7.08 -19.08 3.21
N SER A 445 7.73 -20.19 3.01
CA SER A 445 8.33 -20.52 1.75
C SER A 445 7.83 -21.89 1.28
N HIS A 446 7.12 -21.93 0.18
CA HIS A 446 6.71 -23.16 -0.48
C HIS A 446 7.90 -23.78 -1.21
N GLN A 447 8.89 -24.22 -0.42
CA GLN A 447 10.22 -24.50 -0.92
C GLN A 447 10.38 -25.86 -1.49
N ASN A 448 10.93 -25.86 -2.55
CA ASN A 448 11.93 -26.69 -3.22
C ASN A 448 12.11 -26.19 -4.66
N VAL A 449 12.33 -24.92 -4.79
CA VAL A 449 12.68 -24.36 -6.08
C VAL A 449 14.15 -24.66 -6.32
N GLY A 450 14.42 -25.62 -7.18
CA GLY A 450 15.77 -26.14 -7.46
C GLY A 450 16.69 -25.13 -8.16
N ARG A 451 16.12 -24.06 -8.72
CA ARG A 451 16.84 -22.95 -9.38
C ARG A 451 15.99 -21.70 -9.36
N PRO A 452 16.57 -20.48 -9.48
CA PRO A 452 15.85 -19.24 -9.59
C PRO A 452 14.78 -19.28 -10.67
N ASN A 453 13.58 -18.82 -10.35
CA ASN A 453 12.47 -18.74 -11.30
C ASN A 453 12.46 -17.40 -12.04
N SER A 454 11.60 -17.30 -13.07
CA SER A 454 11.47 -16.10 -13.89
C SER A 454 11.09 -14.85 -13.11
N ILE A 455 10.33 -14.98 -12.00
CA ILE A 455 9.93 -13.83 -11.17
C ILE A 455 11.14 -13.24 -10.46
N ARG A 456 11.98 -14.08 -9.83
CA ARG A 456 13.21 -13.66 -9.16
C ARG A 456 14.22 -13.06 -10.14
N ILE A 457 14.41 -13.71 -11.29
CA ILE A 457 15.30 -13.22 -12.36
C ILE A 457 14.80 -11.88 -12.87
N GLY A 458 13.51 -11.75 -13.19
CA GLY A 458 12.91 -10.51 -13.69
C GLY A 458 12.97 -9.37 -12.67
N TYR A 459 12.80 -9.67 -11.38
CA TYR A 459 12.95 -8.68 -10.32
C TYR A 459 14.39 -8.13 -10.25
N LEU A 460 15.39 -9.02 -10.23
CA LEU A 460 16.79 -8.60 -10.19
C LEU A 460 17.22 -7.90 -11.50
N ASP A 461 16.71 -8.31 -12.67
CA ASP A 461 16.94 -7.59 -13.93
C ASP A 461 16.37 -6.17 -13.87
N ALA A 462 15.15 -6.00 -13.36
CA ALA A 462 14.57 -4.67 -13.19
C ALA A 462 15.42 -3.80 -12.24
N LEU A 463 15.85 -4.33 -11.10
CA LEU A 463 16.70 -3.58 -10.17
C LEU A 463 18.10 -3.29 -10.75
N ALA A 464 18.69 -4.23 -11.49
CA ALA A 464 19.96 -3.98 -12.16
C ALA A 464 19.88 -2.79 -13.12
N ARG A 465 18.81 -2.70 -13.89
CA ARG A 465 18.57 -1.59 -14.85
C ARG A 465 18.24 -0.28 -14.15
N LEU A 466 17.46 -0.32 -13.08
CA LEU A 466 16.97 0.88 -12.37
C LEU A 466 18.01 1.46 -11.41
N THR A 467 18.84 0.63 -10.79
CA THR A 467 19.83 1.07 -9.79
C THR A 467 21.26 1.03 -10.26
N GLY A 468 21.54 0.45 -11.44
CA GLY A 468 22.90 0.21 -11.92
C GLY A 468 23.68 -0.84 -11.12
N ASN A 469 22.99 -1.66 -10.29
CA ASN A 469 23.64 -2.63 -9.41
C ASN A 469 24.25 -3.78 -10.19
N THR A 470 25.57 -3.91 -10.11
CA THR A 470 26.35 -4.91 -10.87
C THR A 470 26.18 -6.33 -10.34
N TYR A 471 25.91 -6.53 -9.05
CA TYR A 471 25.63 -7.86 -8.48
C TYR A 471 24.31 -8.43 -9.00
N ALA A 472 23.28 -7.58 -9.09
CA ALA A 472 22.01 -7.97 -9.69
C ALA A 472 22.17 -8.33 -11.17
N ALA A 473 22.94 -7.53 -11.93
CA ALA A 473 23.24 -7.81 -13.33
C ALA A 473 24.03 -9.12 -13.51
N ASP A 474 25.02 -9.40 -12.66
CA ASP A 474 25.80 -10.64 -12.70
C ASP A 474 24.92 -11.86 -12.35
N PHE A 475 24.03 -11.73 -11.38
CA PHE A 475 23.07 -12.79 -11.04
C PHE A 475 22.20 -13.16 -12.25
N VAL A 476 21.64 -12.16 -12.93
CA VAL A 476 20.80 -12.37 -14.12
C VAL A 476 21.59 -13.07 -15.21
N ARG A 477 22.78 -12.55 -15.52
CA ARG A 477 23.67 -13.14 -16.55
C ARG A 477 24.04 -14.59 -16.28
N ARG A 478 24.23 -14.97 -15.00
CA ARG A 478 24.58 -16.33 -14.59
C ARG A 478 23.40 -17.29 -14.56
N THR A 479 22.20 -16.77 -14.48
CA THR A 479 20.97 -17.56 -14.28
C THR A 479 20.23 -17.85 -15.59
N LEU A 480 20.41 -16.97 -16.59
CA LEU A 480 19.92 -17.15 -17.96
C LEU A 480 20.89 -17.99 -18.81
#